data_758024692b128512c929d555db9e259b
#
_entry.id   758024692b128512c929d555db9e259b
#
_cell.length_a   1.000
_cell.length_b   1.000
_cell.length_c   1.000
_cell.angle_alpha   90.00
_cell.angle_beta   90.00
_cell.angle_gamma   90.00
#
_symmetry.space_group_name_H-M   'P 1'
#
loop_
_entity.id
_entity.type
_entity.pdbx_description
1 polymer ?
#
loop_
_entity_poly.entity_id
_entity_poly.type
_entity_poly.pdbx_seq_one_letter_code
_entity_poly.pdbx_strand_id
1 'polypeptide(L)'
;NETPSGTTNPVKEIGDLKVKYGVPLLCVDIVSGLGGTPIHVDDWHVDFALGGSQKCLSAPANMSFLSVSEEAWKIVEEVNYAGYEALLPFRNVTETGYFPYTPYWQGTAQLHKACELIFEEGLESCIARHEKVAIYCRERIKEMGLKIYPVKGAVCSPTVTAVYVPEHMTWERLDSELRVQGMVVGGNYGKLAGKVFRIGHMGSQANINLIKEAMDILE
;
A
#
# COMPACT_ATOMS: atom_id res chain seq x y z
N ASN A 1 -3.91 2.53 -3.03
CA ASN A 1 -4.41 3.12 -1.77
C ASN A 1 -3.70 4.44 -1.47
N GLU A 2 -4.46 5.46 -1.12
CA GLU A 2 -3.97 6.76 -0.70
C GLU A 2 -3.78 6.78 0.82
N THR A 3 -2.56 6.56 1.29
CA THR A 3 -2.29 6.47 2.73
C THR A 3 -2.52 7.77 3.49
N PRO A 4 -2.29 8.99 2.94
CA PRO A 4 -2.56 10.24 3.66
C PRO A 4 -4.03 10.45 3.99
N SER A 5 -4.93 10.01 3.10
CA SER A 5 -6.38 10.18 3.20
C SER A 5 -7.12 8.96 3.71
N GLY A 6 -6.49 7.78 3.72
CA GLY A 6 -7.14 6.51 4.05
C GLY A 6 -8.20 6.09 3.04
N THR A 7 -8.00 6.39 1.75
CA THR A 7 -8.94 6.08 0.65
C THR A 7 -8.32 5.17 -0.40
N THR A 8 -9.16 4.57 -1.22
CA THR A 8 -8.76 3.75 -2.38
C THR A 8 -9.23 4.43 -3.67
N ASN A 9 -8.34 4.55 -4.65
CA ASN A 9 -8.68 5.06 -5.97
C ASN A 9 -9.34 3.98 -6.85
N PRO A 10 -10.27 4.36 -7.75
CA PRO A 10 -10.96 3.45 -8.65
C PRO A 10 -10.07 3.11 -9.85
N VAL A 11 -9.02 2.30 -9.63
CA VAL A 11 -7.98 2.02 -10.65
C VAL A 11 -8.55 1.32 -11.87
N LYS A 12 -9.53 0.40 -11.68
CA LYS A 12 -10.20 -0.27 -12.78
C LYS A 12 -10.88 0.74 -13.72
N GLU A 13 -11.68 1.64 -13.17
CA GLU A 13 -12.40 2.66 -13.92
C GLU A 13 -11.44 3.64 -14.62
N ILE A 14 -10.31 3.95 -13.99
CA ILE A 14 -9.24 4.77 -14.59
C ILE A 14 -8.63 4.03 -15.78
N GLY A 15 -8.38 2.72 -15.65
CA GLY A 15 -7.89 1.89 -16.75
C GLY A 15 -8.88 1.82 -17.92
N ASP A 16 -10.18 1.66 -17.65
CA ASP A 16 -11.22 1.70 -18.67
C ASP A 16 -11.23 3.07 -19.42
N LEU A 17 -11.01 4.17 -18.69
CA LEU A 17 -10.89 5.50 -19.28
C LEU A 17 -9.61 5.65 -20.11
N LYS A 18 -8.48 5.09 -19.65
CA LYS A 18 -7.24 5.03 -20.42
C LYS A 18 -7.49 4.42 -21.80
N VAL A 19 -8.12 3.27 -21.86
CA VAL A 19 -8.44 2.58 -23.12
C VAL A 19 -9.38 3.44 -23.97
N LYS A 20 -10.46 3.94 -23.37
CA LYS A 20 -11.48 4.74 -24.07
C LYS A 20 -10.90 6.00 -24.74
N TYR A 21 -9.95 6.65 -24.11
CA TYR A 21 -9.39 7.91 -24.57
C TYR A 21 -8.01 7.78 -25.24
N GLY A 22 -7.51 6.55 -25.41
CA GLY A 22 -6.23 6.29 -26.05
C GLY A 22 -5.04 6.86 -25.27
N VAL A 23 -5.13 6.91 -23.94
CA VAL A 23 -3.99 7.33 -23.11
C VAL A 23 -2.92 6.23 -23.17
N PRO A 24 -1.66 6.54 -23.47
CA PRO A 24 -0.66 5.52 -23.79
C PRO A 24 -0.29 4.65 -22.59
N LEU A 25 -0.15 5.23 -21.39
CA LEU A 25 0.35 4.52 -20.20
C LEU A 25 -0.46 4.87 -18.97
N LEU A 26 -0.69 3.87 -18.11
CA LEU A 26 -1.20 3.99 -16.74
C LEU A 26 -0.17 3.47 -15.76
N CYS A 27 0.38 4.38 -14.93
CA CYS A 27 1.30 4.05 -13.85
C CYS A 27 0.56 4.10 -12.51
N VAL A 28 0.68 3.05 -11.69
CA VAL A 28 -0.02 2.94 -10.41
C VAL A 28 0.95 2.56 -9.30
N ASP A 29 0.95 3.35 -8.23
CA ASP A 29 1.58 2.97 -6.97
C ASP A 29 0.66 2.01 -6.21
N ILE A 30 1.09 0.77 -6.08
CA ILE A 30 0.39 -0.29 -5.35
C ILE A 30 1.09 -0.66 -4.03
N VAL A 31 2.11 0.09 -3.63
CA VAL A 31 2.96 -0.22 -2.45
C VAL A 31 2.12 -0.50 -1.21
N SER A 32 1.11 0.32 -0.92
CA SER A 32 0.27 0.17 0.28
C SER A 32 -0.98 -0.71 0.08
N GLY A 33 -1.19 -1.23 -1.12
CA GLY A 33 -2.37 -2.02 -1.48
C GLY A 33 -2.08 -3.50 -1.75
N LEU A 34 -0.92 -3.81 -2.32
CA LEU A 34 -0.57 -5.15 -2.77
C LEU A 34 -0.57 -6.16 -1.60
N GLY A 35 -1.39 -7.20 -1.71
CA GLY A 35 -1.63 -8.18 -0.66
C GLY A 35 -2.72 -7.80 0.35
N GLY A 36 -3.18 -6.54 0.38
CA GLY A 36 -4.23 -6.05 1.27
C GLY A 36 -5.51 -5.60 0.56
N THR A 37 -5.49 -5.53 -0.78
CA THR A 37 -6.66 -5.19 -1.62
C THR A 37 -6.53 -5.91 -2.96
N PRO A 38 -7.64 -6.21 -3.66
CA PRO A 38 -7.57 -6.77 -4.99
C PRO A 38 -6.81 -5.85 -5.95
N ILE A 39 -5.90 -6.41 -6.75
CA ILE A 39 -5.17 -5.70 -7.79
C ILE A 39 -5.03 -6.65 -8.98
N HIS A 40 -5.61 -6.29 -10.11
CA HIS A 40 -5.63 -7.06 -11.35
C HIS A 40 -5.01 -6.21 -12.45
N VAL A 41 -3.67 -6.17 -12.52
CA VAL A 41 -2.94 -5.24 -13.39
C VAL A 41 -3.31 -5.40 -14.86
N ASP A 42 -3.47 -6.63 -15.35
CA ASP A 42 -3.81 -6.90 -16.75
C ASP A 42 -5.26 -6.51 -17.06
N ASP A 43 -6.21 -6.98 -16.24
CA ASP A 43 -7.65 -6.69 -16.41
C ASP A 43 -7.98 -5.20 -16.26
N TRP A 44 -7.15 -4.47 -15.51
CA TRP A 44 -7.31 -3.03 -15.25
C TRP A 44 -6.45 -2.16 -16.15
N HIS A 45 -5.81 -2.74 -17.17
CA HIS A 45 -4.99 -2.04 -18.15
C HIS A 45 -3.88 -1.18 -17.55
N VAL A 46 -3.28 -1.66 -16.45
CA VAL A 46 -2.15 -1.00 -15.77
C VAL A 46 -0.86 -1.38 -16.49
N ASP A 47 -0.07 -0.39 -16.87
CA ASP A 47 1.18 -0.61 -17.60
C ASP A 47 2.39 -0.71 -16.67
N PHE A 48 2.40 0.12 -15.62
CA PHE A 48 3.41 0.06 -14.58
C PHE A 48 2.74 -0.02 -13.23
N ALA A 49 3.02 -1.07 -12.46
CA ALA A 49 2.57 -1.19 -11.08
C ALA A 49 3.77 -1.31 -10.14
N LEU A 50 3.98 -0.27 -9.32
CA LEU A 50 5.10 -0.21 -8.37
C LEU A 50 4.69 -0.77 -7.02
N GLY A 51 5.40 -1.80 -6.56
CA GLY A 51 5.24 -2.43 -5.25
C GLY A 51 6.45 -2.26 -4.33
N GLY A 52 6.25 -2.54 -3.06
CA GLY A 52 7.29 -2.52 -2.04
C GLY A 52 7.08 -3.61 -0.99
N SER A 53 8.19 -4.13 -0.46
CA SER A 53 8.19 -5.30 0.42
C SER A 53 7.64 -5.05 1.84
N GLN A 54 7.70 -3.81 2.33
CA GLN A 54 7.51 -3.47 3.75
C GLN A 54 6.06 -3.19 4.17
N LYS A 55 5.09 -3.25 3.27
CA LYS A 55 3.68 -2.97 3.56
C LYS A 55 2.90 -4.27 3.81
N CYS A 56 1.87 -4.55 3.05
CA CYS A 56 1.05 -5.74 3.30
C CYS A 56 1.79 -7.06 3.11
N LEU A 57 2.92 -7.08 2.40
CA LEU A 57 3.78 -8.26 2.30
C LEU A 57 4.55 -8.56 3.58
N SER A 58 4.67 -7.60 4.51
CA SER A 58 5.35 -7.77 5.80
C SER A 58 6.81 -8.23 5.74
N ALA A 59 7.49 -7.97 4.63
CA ALA A 59 8.93 -8.17 4.49
C ALA A 59 9.71 -6.92 4.91
N PRO A 60 11.03 -7.01 5.14
CA PRO A 60 11.86 -5.84 5.42
C PRO A 60 11.78 -4.77 4.32
N ALA A 61 11.97 -3.50 4.70
CA ALA A 61 11.88 -2.33 3.81
C ALA A 61 13.13 -2.19 2.94
N ASN A 62 13.43 -3.17 2.12
CA ASN A 62 14.68 -3.27 1.38
C ASN A 62 14.52 -3.70 -0.08
N MET A 63 13.29 -3.97 -0.53
CA MET A 63 12.98 -4.37 -1.91
C MET A 63 11.84 -3.53 -2.47
N SER A 64 11.99 -3.10 -3.70
CA SER A 64 10.91 -2.62 -4.56
C SER A 64 10.84 -3.49 -5.81
N PHE A 65 9.69 -3.58 -6.41
CA PHE A 65 9.45 -4.34 -7.62
C PHE A 65 8.45 -3.63 -8.51
N LEU A 66 8.53 -3.90 -9.78
CA LEU A 66 7.73 -3.25 -10.82
C LEU A 66 7.14 -4.31 -11.75
N SER A 67 5.83 -4.28 -11.94
CA SER A 67 5.18 -4.98 -13.05
C SER A 67 5.18 -4.06 -14.26
N VAL A 68 5.50 -4.58 -15.43
CA VAL A 68 5.58 -3.84 -16.70
C VAL A 68 4.80 -4.59 -17.76
N SER A 69 3.78 -3.95 -18.35
CA SER A 69 2.98 -4.54 -19.42
C SER A 69 3.78 -4.66 -20.73
N GLU A 70 3.34 -5.53 -21.63
CA GLU A 70 3.95 -5.63 -22.97
C GLU A 70 3.83 -4.31 -23.77
N GLU A 71 2.75 -3.56 -23.58
CA GLU A 71 2.58 -2.25 -24.20
C GLU A 71 3.58 -1.23 -23.66
N ALA A 72 3.82 -1.27 -22.33
CA ALA A 72 4.83 -0.42 -21.71
C ALA A 72 6.26 -0.78 -22.19
N TRP A 73 6.56 -2.05 -22.35
CA TRP A 73 7.86 -2.49 -22.88
C TRP A 73 8.13 -1.95 -24.28
N LYS A 74 7.14 -1.89 -25.18
CA LYS A 74 7.30 -1.29 -26.52
C LYS A 74 7.74 0.17 -26.43
N ILE A 75 7.15 0.93 -25.49
CA ILE A 75 7.51 2.34 -25.27
C ILE A 75 8.89 2.45 -24.64
N VAL A 76 9.24 1.58 -23.67
CA VAL A 76 10.59 1.53 -23.07
C VAL A 76 11.66 1.28 -24.14
N GLU A 77 11.40 0.38 -25.07
CA GLU A 77 12.30 0.07 -26.20
C GLU A 77 12.43 1.25 -27.17
N GLU A 78 11.31 1.90 -27.52
CA GLU A 78 11.28 3.08 -28.40
C GLU A 78 12.04 4.27 -27.78
N VAL A 79 11.78 4.58 -26.49
CA VAL A 79 12.43 5.67 -25.78
C VAL A 79 13.92 5.40 -25.56
N ASN A 80 14.29 4.12 -25.39
CA ASN A 80 15.67 3.65 -25.20
C ASN A 80 16.49 4.51 -24.23
N TYR A 81 15.88 4.80 -23.06
CA TYR A 81 16.56 5.61 -22.04
C TYR A 81 17.82 4.88 -21.53
N ALA A 82 18.94 5.59 -21.51
CA ALA A 82 20.21 5.13 -20.98
C ALA A 82 20.56 5.87 -19.69
N GLY A 83 20.51 5.17 -18.56
CA GLY A 83 20.82 5.70 -17.24
C GLY A 83 20.81 4.59 -16.19
N TYR A 84 21.10 4.92 -14.95
CA TYR A 84 21.13 3.94 -13.87
C TYR A 84 19.74 3.31 -13.62
N GLU A 85 18.68 4.08 -13.81
CA GLU A 85 17.29 3.63 -13.63
C GLU A 85 16.69 3.04 -14.91
N ALA A 86 17.49 2.78 -15.97
CA ALA A 86 17.00 2.21 -17.22
C ALA A 86 16.37 0.83 -16.97
N LEU A 87 15.16 0.63 -17.52
CA LEU A 87 14.44 -0.64 -17.42
C LEU A 87 14.88 -1.65 -18.49
N LEU A 88 15.30 -1.17 -19.66
CA LEU A 88 15.63 -2.05 -20.80
C LEU A 88 16.65 -3.16 -20.48
N PRO A 89 17.69 -2.93 -19.66
CA PRO A 89 18.62 -4.00 -19.25
C PRO A 89 17.98 -5.17 -18.49
N PHE A 90 16.76 -4.97 -17.96
CA PHE A 90 16.04 -6.02 -17.23
C PHE A 90 15.07 -6.81 -18.10
N ARG A 91 14.84 -6.42 -19.35
CA ARG A 91 13.80 -7.02 -20.23
C ARG A 91 13.92 -8.54 -20.36
N ASN A 92 15.14 -9.07 -20.49
CA ASN A 92 15.40 -10.48 -20.76
C ASN A 92 16.33 -11.11 -19.73
N VAL A 93 16.28 -10.67 -18.46
CA VAL A 93 17.17 -11.19 -17.39
C VAL A 93 16.94 -12.66 -17.11
N THR A 94 15.70 -13.14 -17.25
CA THR A 94 15.34 -14.53 -17.02
C THR A 94 15.94 -15.45 -18.09
N GLU A 95 15.90 -15.04 -19.35
CA GLU A 95 16.39 -15.80 -20.50
C GLU A 95 17.91 -15.75 -20.61
N THR A 96 18.49 -14.59 -20.35
CA THR A 96 19.95 -14.38 -20.51
C THR A 96 20.75 -14.80 -19.27
N GLY A 97 20.11 -14.86 -18.10
CA GLY A 97 20.79 -15.03 -16.81
C GLY A 97 21.69 -13.84 -16.44
N TYR A 98 21.63 -12.74 -17.20
CA TYR A 98 22.39 -11.54 -16.94
C TYR A 98 21.57 -10.53 -16.16
N PHE A 99 22.01 -10.17 -14.95
CA PHE A 99 21.43 -9.13 -14.14
C PHE A 99 22.35 -7.90 -14.16
N PRO A 100 21.85 -6.69 -14.45
CA PRO A 100 22.70 -5.51 -14.69
C PRO A 100 23.45 -5.02 -13.46
N TYR A 101 23.06 -5.46 -12.27
CA TYR A 101 23.67 -5.09 -10.99
C TYR A 101 23.95 -6.33 -10.14
N THR A 102 24.65 -6.15 -9.02
CA THR A 102 24.80 -7.23 -8.03
C THR A 102 23.45 -7.54 -7.39
N PRO A 103 22.90 -8.75 -7.54
CA PRO A 103 21.60 -9.10 -6.98
C PRO A 103 21.63 -9.07 -5.45
N TYR A 104 20.63 -8.43 -4.87
CA TYR A 104 20.42 -8.47 -3.42
C TYR A 104 19.65 -9.74 -3.04
N TRP A 105 20.36 -10.89 -3.05
CA TRP A 105 19.74 -12.20 -2.86
C TRP A 105 19.06 -12.36 -1.49
N GLN A 106 19.56 -11.71 -0.42
CA GLN A 106 18.96 -11.75 0.91
C GLN A 106 17.57 -11.11 0.89
N GLY A 107 17.41 -9.95 0.26
CA GLY A 107 16.12 -9.29 0.08
C GLY A 107 15.17 -10.12 -0.78
N THR A 108 15.68 -10.74 -1.84
CA THR A 108 14.89 -11.65 -2.69
C THR A 108 14.39 -12.86 -1.91
N ALA A 109 15.24 -13.50 -1.09
CA ALA A 109 14.85 -14.61 -0.24
C ALA A 109 13.79 -14.22 0.81
N GLN A 110 13.92 -13.05 1.41
CA GLN A 110 12.94 -12.50 2.36
C GLN A 110 11.59 -12.23 1.68
N LEU A 111 11.61 -11.63 0.50
CA LEU A 111 10.39 -11.38 -0.29
C LEU A 111 9.74 -12.69 -0.73
N HIS A 112 10.54 -13.66 -1.18
CA HIS A 112 10.05 -15.00 -1.52
C HIS A 112 9.31 -15.63 -0.34
N LYS A 113 9.91 -15.63 0.87
CA LYS A 113 9.25 -16.17 2.07
C LYS A 113 7.98 -15.43 2.44
N ALA A 114 7.94 -14.11 2.27
CA ALA A 114 6.73 -13.32 2.50
C ALA A 114 5.61 -13.73 1.52
N CYS A 115 5.93 -13.94 0.25
CA CYS A 115 4.98 -14.42 -0.75
C CYS A 115 4.47 -15.84 -0.42
N GLU A 116 5.37 -16.77 -0.02
CA GLU A 116 4.96 -18.10 0.41
C GLU A 116 3.92 -18.04 1.54
N LEU A 117 4.15 -17.22 2.57
CA LEU A 117 3.22 -17.07 3.69
C LEU A 117 1.85 -16.54 3.26
N ILE A 118 1.81 -15.61 2.29
CA ILE A 118 0.56 -15.12 1.72
C ILE A 118 -0.15 -16.21 0.93
N PHE A 119 0.58 -17.01 0.16
CA PHE A 119 -0.01 -18.13 -0.59
C PHE A 119 -0.46 -19.26 0.33
N GLU A 120 0.24 -19.54 1.42
CA GLU A 120 -0.19 -20.48 2.46
C GLU A 120 -1.49 -20.04 3.14
N GLU A 121 -1.66 -18.73 3.44
CA GLU A 121 -2.91 -18.14 3.95
C GLU A 121 -4.02 -18.14 2.88
N GLY A 122 -3.65 -18.00 1.62
CA GLY A 122 -4.51 -17.71 0.48
C GLY A 122 -4.70 -16.20 0.30
N LEU A 123 -4.44 -15.70 -0.92
CA LEU A 123 -4.47 -14.26 -1.23
C LEU A 123 -5.85 -13.64 -0.91
N GLU A 124 -6.94 -14.31 -1.28
CA GLU A 124 -8.29 -13.84 -0.98
C GLU A 124 -8.57 -13.78 0.53
N SER A 125 -8.08 -14.76 1.29
CA SER A 125 -8.19 -14.78 2.76
C SER A 125 -7.39 -13.63 3.38
N CYS A 126 -6.19 -13.37 2.88
CA CYS A 126 -5.35 -12.26 3.28
C CYS A 126 -6.05 -10.91 3.04
N ILE A 127 -6.63 -10.70 1.85
CA ILE A 127 -7.42 -9.50 1.51
C ILE A 127 -8.64 -9.36 2.43
N ALA A 128 -9.41 -10.42 2.63
CA ALA A 128 -10.59 -10.41 3.50
C ALA A 128 -10.22 -10.10 4.97
N ARG A 129 -9.08 -10.57 5.43
CA ARG A 129 -8.54 -10.26 6.77
C ARG A 129 -8.26 -8.77 6.93
N HIS A 130 -7.63 -8.13 5.93
CA HIS A 130 -7.39 -6.69 5.94
C HIS A 130 -8.70 -5.90 6.00
N GLU A 131 -9.68 -6.24 5.16
CA GLU A 131 -10.98 -5.57 5.16
C GLU A 131 -11.70 -5.70 6.51
N LYS A 132 -11.72 -6.90 7.09
CA LYS A 132 -12.33 -7.15 8.41
C LYS A 132 -11.70 -6.27 9.50
N VAL A 133 -10.36 -6.19 9.54
CA VAL A 133 -9.64 -5.38 10.53
C VAL A 133 -9.89 -3.89 10.31
N ALA A 134 -9.91 -3.45 9.06
CA ALA A 134 -10.19 -2.07 8.70
C ALA A 134 -11.61 -1.63 9.08
N ILE A 135 -12.62 -2.48 8.85
CA ILE A 135 -14.00 -2.22 9.26
C ILE A 135 -14.06 -2.05 10.79
N TYR A 136 -13.52 -3.01 11.54
CA TYR A 136 -13.48 -2.94 12.99
C TYR A 136 -12.79 -1.66 13.50
N CYS A 137 -11.64 -1.32 12.97
CA CYS A 137 -10.92 -0.10 13.32
C CYS A 137 -11.80 1.14 13.12
N ARG A 138 -12.42 1.29 11.95
CA ARG A 138 -13.27 2.43 11.63
C ARG A 138 -14.53 2.52 12.49
N GLU A 139 -15.12 1.39 12.86
CA GLU A 139 -16.29 1.33 13.75
C GLU A 139 -15.90 1.80 15.15
N ARG A 140 -14.82 1.28 15.72
CA ARG A 140 -14.32 1.69 17.05
C ARG A 140 -13.97 3.19 17.09
N ILE A 141 -13.29 3.70 16.06
CA ILE A 141 -12.99 5.14 15.94
C ILE A 141 -14.27 5.99 16.02
N LYS A 142 -15.35 5.57 15.36
CA LYS A 142 -16.63 6.28 15.41
C LYS A 142 -17.32 6.16 16.75
N GLU A 143 -17.27 4.99 17.40
CA GLU A 143 -17.83 4.76 18.74
C GLU A 143 -17.18 5.63 19.80
N MET A 144 -15.87 5.89 19.71
CA MET A 144 -15.12 6.85 20.54
C MET A 144 -15.47 8.31 20.25
N GLY A 145 -16.34 8.59 19.27
CA GLY A 145 -16.68 9.96 18.84
C GLY A 145 -15.61 10.64 17.99
N LEU A 146 -14.57 9.91 17.58
CA LEU A 146 -13.54 10.42 16.68
C LEU A 146 -14.02 10.44 15.22
N LYS A 147 -13.43 11.33 14.43
CA LYS A 147 -13.82 11.52 13.02
C LYS A 147 -12.77 10.90 12.09
N ILE A 148 -13.17 9.97 11.24
CA ILE A 148 -12.33 9.52 10.12
C ILE A 148 -12.22 10.64 9.07
N TYR A 149 -11.07 10.73 8.41
CA TYR A 149 -10.80 11.74 7.40
C TYR A 149 -11.60 11.55 6.10
N PRO A 150 -11.77 10.30 5.56
CA PRO A 150 -12.55 10.11 4.34
C PRO A 150 -13.97 10.66 4.45
N VAL A 151 -14.40 11.42 3.44
CA VAL A 151 -15.76 11.95 3.36
C VAL A 151 -16.79 10.85 3.12
N LYS A 152 -18.06 11.12 3.42
CA LYS A 152 -19.15 10.17 3.13
C LYS A 152 -19.19 9.86 1.64
N GLY A 153 -19.20 8.57 1.29
CA GLY A 153 -19.19 8.07 -0.08
C GLY A 153 -17.80 7.81 -0.66
N ALA A 154 -16.72 8.20 0.03
CA ALA A 154 -15.38 7.77 -0.37
C ALA A 154 -15.18 6.27 -0.07
N VAL A 155 -14.45 5.58 -0.94
CA VAL A 155 -14.02 4.20 -0.70
C VAL A 155 -12.86 4.23 0.28
N CYS A 156 -13.08 3.72 1.48
CA CYS A 156 -12.03 3.66 2.51
C CYS A 156 -11.02 2.57 2.20
N SER A 157 -9.74 2.86 2.49
CA SER A 157 -8.65 1.88 2.33
C SER A 157 -8.81 0.71 3.32
N PRO A 158 -8.60 -0.53 2.89
CA PRO A 158 -8.55 -1.69 3.79
C PRO A 158 -7.23 -1.82 4.54
N THR A 159 -6.22 -0.99 4.26
CA THR A 159 -4.87 -1.12 4.81
C THR A 159 -4.46 0.00 5.76
N VAL A 160 -5.18 1.14 5.73
CA VAL A 160 -4.91 2.30 6.59
C VAL A 160 -6.20 3.05 6.90
N THR A 161 -6.33 3.48 8.15
CA THR A 161 -7.43 4.37 8.60
C THR A 161 -6.85 5.73 8.94
N ALA A 162 -7.31 6.77 8.25
CA ALA A 162 -6.94 8.17 8.52
C ALA A 162 -7.99 8.82 9.43
N VAL A 163 -7.53 9.46 10.51
CA VAL A 163 -8.37 9.99 11.58
C VAL A 163 -7.96 11.42 11.87
N TYR A 164 -8.92 12.31 12.07
CA TYR A 164 -8.62 13.67 12.54
C TYR A 164 -8.04 13.63 13.95
N VAL A 165 -7.00 14.43 14.17
CA VAL A 165 -6.50 14.69 15.53
C VAL A 165 -7.63 15.36 16.32
N PRO A 166 -7.96 14.93 17.55
CA PRO A 166 -9.01 15.56 18.36
C PRO A 166 -8.76 17.05 18.59
N GLU A 167 -9.81 17.87 18.54
CA GLU A 167 -9.70 19.34 18.63
C GLU A 167 -9.07 19.84 19.93
N HIS A 168 -9.15 19.06 21.00
CA HIS A 168 -8.66 19.42 22.34
C HIS A 168 -7.18 19.05 22.57
N MET A 169 -6.47 18.47 21.57
CA MET A 169 -5.05 18.14 21.69
C MET A 169 -4.28 18.38 20.38
N THR A 170 -2.96 18.44 20.49
CA THR A 170 -2.07 18.51 19.33
C THR A 170 -1.64 17.10 18.90
N TRP A 171 -1.17 16.98 17.67
CA TRP A 171 -0.59 15.74 17.16
C TRP A 171 0.58 15.25 18.02
N GLU A 172 1.47 16.16 18.41
CA GLU A 172 2.67 15.84 19.17
C GLU A 172 2.31 15.27 20.56
N ARG A 173 1.28 15.81 21.19
CA ARG A 173 0.77 15.30 22.45
C ARG A 173 0.14 13.92 22.27
N LEU A 174 -0.72 13.75 21.28
CA LEU A 174 -1.36 12.46 20.98
C LEU A 174 -0.31 11.38 20.70
N ASP A 175 0.67 11.64 19.79
CA ASP A 175 1.73 10.69 19.46
C ASP A 175 2.57 10.31 20.70
N SER A 176 2.89 11.29 21.56
CA SER A 176 3.66 11.04 22.79
C SER A 176 2.87 10.16 23.77
N GLU A 177 1.59 10.43 24.00
CA GLU A 177 0.74 9.66 24.93
C GLU A 177 0.54 8.22 24.41
N LEU A 178 0.30 8.02 23.13
CA LEU A 178 0.17 6.69 22.52
C LEU A 178 1.47 5.88 22.61
N ARG A 179 2.63 6.51 22.35
CA ARG A 179 3.94 5.85 22.45
C ARG A 179 4.26 5.38 23.84
N VAL A 180 3.90 6.15 24.87
CA VAL A 180 4.07 5.73 26.28
C VAL A 180 3.31 4.44 26.57
N GLN A 181 2.17 4.24 25.92
CA GLN A 181 1.36 3.02 26.05
C GLN A 181 1.75 1.91 25.05
N GLY A 182 2.81 2.11 24.25
CA GLY A 182 3.31 1.12 23.29
C GLY A 182 2.65 1.17 21.91
N MET A 183 1.72 2.09 21.65
CA MET A 183 1.10 2.27 20.35
C MET A 183 1.86 3.30 19.49
N VAL A 184 2.29 2.90 18.30
CA VAL A 184 2.95 3.77 17.33
C VAL A 184 2.07 3.94 16.10
N VAL A 185 1.68 5.16 15.80
CA VAL A 185 0.85 5.51 14.64
C VAL A 185 1.58 6.52 13.75
N GLY A 186 1.14 6.64 12.50
CA GLY A 186 1.76 7.58 11.57
C GLY A 186 1.13 8.97 11.68
N GLY A 187 1.93 10.01 11.82
CA GLY A 187 1.51 11.38 11.49
C GLY A 187 1.24 11.52 10.00
N ASN A 188 0.89 12.72 9.59
CA ASN A 188 0.64 13.04 8.20
C ASN A 188 1.58 14.15 7.70
N TYR A 189 1.50 14.51 6.42
CA TYR A 189 2.38 15.48 5.78
C TYR A 189 1.60 16.49 4.92
N GLY A 190 2.30 17.53 4.44
CA GLY A 190 1.70 18.58 3.62
C GLY A 190 0.55 19.29 4.36
N LYS A 191 -0.56 19.47 3.70
CA LYS A 191 -1.75 20.16 4.25
C LYS A 191 -2.44 19.43 5.42
N LEU A 192 -2.13 18.13 5.60
CA LEU A 192 -2.70 17.27 6.63
C LEU A 192 -1.78 17.11 7.85
N ALA A 193 -0.56 17.65 7.80
CA ALA A 193 0.37 17.60 8.93
C ALA A 193 -0.26 18.23 10.17
N GLY A 194 -0.16 17.54 11.32
CA GLY A 194 -0.73 17.95 12.60
C GLY A 194 -2.26 17.87 12.71
N LYS A 195 -2.96 17.58 11.62
CA LYS A 195 -4.44 17.57 11.57
C LYS A 195 -5.03 16.16 11.46
N VAL A 196 -4.30 15.24 10.84
CA VAL A 196 -4.73 13.87 10.57
C VAL A 196 -3.61 12.93 10.94
N PHE A 197 -3.91 11.88 11.67
CA PHE A 197 -3.02 10.76 11.91
C PHE A 197 -3.52 9.49 11.23
N ARG A 198 -2.68 8.47 11.14
CA ARG A 198 -2.96 7.27 10.38
C ARG A 198 -2.67 6.03 11.19
N ILE A 199 -3.65 5.16 11.28
CA ILE A 199 -3.51 3.83 11.87
C ILE A 199 -3.29 2.85 10.72
N GLY A 200 -2.07 2.30 10.63
CA GLY A 200 -1.73 1.28 9.64
C GLY A 200 -2.11 -0.11 10.17
N HIS A 201 -2.89 -0.83 9.39
CA HIS A 201 -3.24 -2.23 9.66
C HIS A 201 -2.94 -3.06 8.42
N MET A 202 -1.64 -3.23 8.14
CA MET A 202 -1.09 -3.85 6.93
C MET A 202 -0.35 -5.15 7.25
N GLY A 203 -0.48 -6.14 6.39
CA GLY A 203 0.25 -7.40 6.48
C GLY A 203 0.00 -8.11 7.81
N SER A 204 1.05 -8.41 8.55
CA SER A 204 0.98 -9.04 9.88
C SER A 204 0.28 -8.17 10.93
N GLN A 205 0.24 -6.84 10.74
CA GLN A 205 -0.49 -5.92 11.61
C GLN A 205 -2.00 -5.89 11.32
N ALA A 206 -2.46 -6.45 10.18
CA ALA A 206 -3.88 -6.68 9.94
C ALA A 206 -4.37 -7.87 10.78
N ASN A 207 -4.31 -7.73 12.09
CA ASN A 207 -4.67 -8.73 13.10
C ASN A 207 -5.74 -8.18 14.03
N ILE A 208 -6.83 -8.92 14.19
CA ILE A 208 -7.99 -8.45 14.97
C ILE A 208 -7.66 -8.25 16.45
N ASN A 209 -6.75 -9.02 17.02
CA ASN A 209 -6.37 -8.86 18.43
C ASN A 209 -5.48 -7.63 18.61
N LEU A 210 -4.51 -7.41 17.72
CA LEU A 210 -3.67 -6.21 17.76
C LEU A 210 -4.49 -4.93 17.56
N ILE A 211 -5.46 -4.93 16.65
CA ILE A 211 -6.28 -3.72 16.45
C ILE A 211 -7.23 -3.47 17.62
N LYS A 212 -7.72 -4.52 18.31
CA LYS A 212 -8.49 -4.35 19.55
C LYS A 212 -7.65 -3.68 20.62
N GLU A 213 -6.46 -4.21 20.89
CA GLU A 213 -5.51 -3.63 21.84
C GLU A 213 -5.18 -2.17 21.49
N ALA A 214 -4.92 -1.88 20.21
CA ALA A 214 -4.68 -0.51 19.75
C ALA A 214 -5.89 0.41 19.96
N MET A 215 -7.11 -0.07 19.79
CA MET A 215 -8.32 0.72 20.05
C MET A 215 -8.55 0.95 21.55
N ASP A 216 -8.25 -0.02 22.40
CA ASP A 216 -8.33 0.11 23.85
C ASP A 216 -7.29 1.13 24.40
N ILE A 217 -6.11 1.23 23.75
CA ILE A 217 -5.10 2.24 24.07
C ILE A 217 -5.54 3.65 23.63
N LEU A 218 -6.23 3.74 22.50
CA LEU A 218 -6.67 5.02 21.93
C LEU A 218 -7.87 5.62 22.68
N GLU A 219 -8.71 4.80 23.32
CA GLU A 219 -9.87 5.19 24.12
C GLU A 219 -9.46 5.86 25.42
#